data_6caf191f493ff9d330f86156d5ca4331
#
_entry.id   6caf191f493ff9d330f86156d5ca4331
#
_cell.length_a   1.000
_cell.length_b   1.000
_cell.length_c   1.000
_cell.angle_alpha   90.00
_cell.angle_beta   90.00
_cell.angle_gamma   90.00
#
_symmetry.space_group_name_H-M   'P 1'
#
loop_
_entity.id
_entity.type
_entity.pdbx_description
1 polymer ?
#
loop_
_entity_poly.entity_id
_entity_poly.type
_entity_poly.pdbx_seq_one_letter_code
_entity_poly.pdbx_strand_id
1 'polypeptide(L)'
;MVHDPRQSSYAIIRLIFILSVVLWAGRFGQVFAEGPGSPVGDGTISGIVYHDANRNLELDPGERGVKGVLVSNQHEVVVTDKKGRYALPVDDETVIFITTPSKYRVPLDANNLPQFYYIHQPGGSPESEYPGVPDTGPLPQSIDFPLFPRTTSSPVRAVVMGDTQPYTDEELDFLRDDIAAELAGTKADFAIVLGDMVGDTLPLYDRYKRIMAQIGIPIYNVPGNHDENYDSPDDHYALETFKRHFGPPYYSFDYGKAHFIVLDDVEYLGRNSEGGPHYRGRIGEKQLNWLANDLQLVPDDRLVVLTMHIPLDQVQESGEPLRMTDVDALYDILEKRSHVLALAGHKHTNGHRYLAEEDGWEGGKPLHQIVCGAACGAWWSGPKDERGIPLSYQTDGTPNGYYIFDFHGNTYQARYKAAGQDPAEQMRITLPSDILTTEALDTAQVLVNVYDGGPRSVVEYRTDNQPFQPMDWVVLKDPFFTRLLKQYPVSFKGWTSPRPSSHIWAAPLPADLSPGVHRITVRTTDRYGQTWEGHRVFEVQ
;
A
#
# COMPACT_ATOMS: atom_id res chain seq x y z
N MET A 1 -18.65 -60.40 6.07
CA MET A 1 -17.37 -60.91 5.57
C MET A 1 -16.55 -59.67 5.30
N VAL A 2 -15.71 -59.24 6.29
CA VAL A 2 -14.29 -59.52 6.36
C VAL A 2 -13.54 -58.88 5.18
N HIS A 3 -12.83 -57.76 5.34
CA HIS A 3 -11.47 -57.68 5.86
C HIS A 3 -10.99 -56.23 5.97
N ASP A 4 -10.50 -55.85 7.11
CA ASP A 4 -9.50 -54.83 7.38
C ASP A 4 -8.11 -55.37 7.00
N PRO A 5 -7.17 -54.58 6.53
CA PRO A 5 -5.86 -54.61 7.16
C PRO A 5 -5.06 -53.28 7.26
N ARG A 6 -4.60 -53.06 8.48
CA ARG A 6 -3.21 -52.92 8.92
C ARG A 6 -2.48 -51.57 8.76
N GLN A 7 -2.31 -51.02 9.91
CA GLN A 7 -1.13 -50.36 10.48
C GLN A 7 0.23 -50.75 9.83
N SER A 8 1.04 -49.74 9.58
CA SER A 8 2.50 -49.90 9.46
C SER A 8 3.19 -48.84 10.30
N SER A 9 3.93 -49.31 11.26
CA SER A 9 4.77 -48.58 12.21
C SER A 9 6.00 -48.01 11.52
N TYR A 10 6.37 -46.76 11.81
CA TYR A 10 7.73 -46.26 11.58
C TYR A 10 8.44 -46.05 12.89
N ALA A 11 9.59 -46.72 13.00
CA ALA A 11 10.47 -46.74 14.14
C ALA A 11 11.30 -45.44 14.22
N ILE A 12 11.38 -44.95 15.45
CA ILE A 12 12.22 -43.83 15.87
C ILE A 12 13.67 -44.30 15.97
N ILE A 13 14.60 -43.69 15.25
CA ILE A 13 16.03 -43.74 15.53
C ILE A 13 16.46 -42.42 16.13
N ARG A 14 16.69 -42.43 17.45
CA ARG A 14 17.37 -41.34 18.17
C ARG A 14 18.87 -41.53 18.01
N LEU A 15 19.56 -40.53 17.45
CA LEU A 15 21.02 -40.44 17.54
C LEU A 15 21.38 -39.36 18.55
N ILE A 16 22.04 -39.75 19.61
CA ILE A 16 22.61 -38.91 20.66
C ILE A 16 23.94 -38.37 20.13
N PHE A 17 24.13 -37.06 20.08
CA PHE A 17 25.45 -36.44 19.94
C PHE A 17 25.78 -35.68 21.22
N ILE A 18 26.95 -36.07 21.77
CA ILE A 18 27.55 -35.59 23.01
C ILE A 18 28.17 -34.20 22.78
N LEU A 19 27.89 -33.26 23.70
CA LEU A 19 28.54 -31.97 23.81
C LEU A 19 30.05 -32.09 24.02
N SER A 20 30.82 -31.34 23.26
CA SER A 20 32.16 -30.92 23.62
C SER A 20 32.23 -29.38 23.54
N VAL A 21 32.21 -28.74 24.70
CA VAL A 21 32.45 -27.29 24.85
C VAL A 21 33.95 -27.07 24.73
N VAL A 22 34.37 -26.30 23.72
CA VAL A 22 35.70 -25.67 23.68
C VAL A 22 35.51 -24.17 23.61
N LEU A 23 35.81 -23.48 24.71
CA LEU A 23 35.95 -22.02 24.76
C LEU A 23 37.14 -21.61 23.90
N TRP A 24 36.87 -20.79 22.88
CA TRP A 24 37.91 -20.03 22.18
C TRP A 24 37.53 -18.55 22.13
N ALA A 25 38.23 -17.76 22.95
CA ALA A 25 38.19 -16.31 22.84
C ALA A 25 39.18 -15.88 21.73
N GLY A 26 38.68 -15.29 20.66
CA GLY A 26 39.54 -14.83 19.59
C GLY A 26 38.82 -13.92 18.62
N ARG A 27 39.11 -12.64 18.72
CA ARG A 27 39.05 -11.56 17.71
C ARG A 27 38.02 -11.69 16.58
N PHE A 28 36.99 -10.85 16.66
CA PHE A 28 36.12 -10.55 15.51
C PHE A 28 36.94 -9.88 14.41
N GLY A 29 37.37 -10.66 13.41
CA GLY A 29 37.70 -10.20 12.08
C GLY A 29 36.48 -10.49 11.20
N GLN A 30 35.95 -9.48 10.54
CA GLN A 30 34.88 -9.63 9.54
C GLN A 30 35.36 -10.59 8.44
N VAL A 31 34.71 -11.73 8.33
CA VAL A 31 34.82 -12.61 7.15
C VAL A 31 33.54 -12.41 6.37
N PHE A 32 33.62 -11.65 5.29
CA PHE A 32 32.57 -11.61 4.28
C PHE A 32 32.59 -12.96 3.53
N ALA A 33 31.48 -13.70 3.56
CA ALA A 33 31.29 -14.83 2.66
C ALA A 33 30.93 -14.28 1.28
N GLU A 34 31.84 -14.43 0.32
CA GLU A 34 31.58 -14.18 -1.10
C GLU A 34 30.60 -15.24 -1.62
N GLY A 35 29.34 -14.84 -1.90
CA GLY A 35 28.47 -15.55 -2.83
C GLY A 35 28.87 -15.23 -4.28
N PRO A 36 28.51 -16.04 -5.28
CA PRO A 36 28.87 -15.77 -6.66
C PRO A 36 28.04 -14.60 -7.20
N GLY A 37 28.52 -13.39 -6.99
CA GLY A 37 27.97 -12.17 -7.56
C GLY A 37 28.64 -11.89 -8.90
N SER A 38 27.87 -11.36 -9.84
CA SER A 38 28.35 -10.73 -11.06
C SER A 38 29.44 -9.69 -10.76
N PRO A 39 30.38 -9.40 -11.66
CA PRO A 39 31.48 -8.48 -11.39
C PRO A 39 30.90 -7.09 -11.09
N VAL A 40 31.07 -6.65 -9.85
CA VAL A 40 30.83 -5.26 -9.43
C VAL A 40 31.74 -4.37 -10.26
N GLY A 41 31.19 -3.37 -10.94
CA GLY A 41 31.97 -2.37 -11.67
C GLY A 41 32.99 -1.71 -10.73
N ASP A 42 34.18 -1.37 -11.26
CA ASP A 42 35.34 -0.80 -10.51
C ASP A 42 35.09 0.64 -9.99
N GLY A 43 33.82 1.13 -10.00
CA GLY A 43 33.43 2.48 -9.63
C GLY A 43 33.02 2.61 -8.16
N THR A 44 33.49 3.68 -7.51
CA THR A 44 32.98 4.13 -6.21
C THR A 44 32.55 5.57 -6.34
N ILE A 45 31.33 5.88 -5.92
CA ILE A 45 30.84 7.25 -5.78
C ILE A 45 30.93 7.72 -4.34
N SER A 46 31.23 8.98 -4.14
CA SER A 46 31.13 9.64 -2.85
C SER A 46 30.32 10.92 -2.95
N GLY A 47 29.87 11.42 -1.81
CA GLY A 47 29.12 12.67 -1.74
C GLY A 47 28.91 13.13 -0.31
N ILE A 48 28.20 14.23 -0.18
CA ILE A 48 27.88 14.86 1.09
C ILE A 48 26.36 15.05 1.19
N VAL A 49 25.77 14.56 2.28
CA VAL A 49 24.41 14.96 2.68
C VAL A 49 24.56 16.19 3.58
N TYR A 50 23.98 17.31 3.20
CA TYR A 50 24.23 18.59 3.85
C TYR A 50 22.95 19.36 4.17
N HIS A 51 23.04 20.26 5.15
CA HIS A 51 22.01 21.22 5.48
C HIS A 51 22.16 22.43 4.57
N ASP A 52 21.34 22.49 3.53
CA ASP A 52 21.22 23.61 2.63
C ASP A 52 20.45 24.73 3.33
N ALA A 53 21.20 25.74 3.78
CA ALA A 53 20.66 26.81 4.61
C ALA A 53 19.95 27.91 3.79
N ASN A 54 20.42 28.17 2.58
CA ASN A 54 19.90 29.20 1.68
C ASN A 54 18.93 28.66 0.62
N ARG A 55 18.80 27.33 0.53
CA ARG A 55 17.90 26.57 -0.36
C ARG A 55 18.18 26.81 -1.85
N ASN A 56 19.45 26.91 -2.22
CA ASN A 56 19.87 27.02 -3.62
C ASN A 56 20.22 25.68 -4.28
N LEU A 57 20.20 24.57 -3.50
CA LEU A 57 20.52 23.20 -3.93
C LEU A 57 22.00 22.97 -4.28
N GLU A 58 22.88 23.89 -3.87
CA GLU A 58 24.31 23.81 -4.06
C GLU A 58 25.01 23.75 -2.68
N LEU A 59 26.06 22.97 -2.56
CA LEU A 59 26.84 22.89 -1.32
C LEU A 59 27.78 24.11 -1.21
N ASP A 60 27.39 25.09 -0.40
CA ASP A 60 28.12 26.33 -0.22
C ASP A 60 29.19 26.26 0.90
N PRO A 61 30.25 27.10 0.82
CA PRO A 61 31.20 27.24 1.89
C PRO A 61 30.52 27.67 3.22
N GLY A 62 30.64 26.83 4.24
CA GLY A 62 30.05 27.06 5.57
C GLY A 62 28.78 26.24 5.84
N GLU A 63 28.21 25.60 4.86
CA GLU A 63 27.11 24.64 5.06
C GLU A 63 27.62 23.37 5.74
N ARG A 64 26.75 22.77 6.56
CA ARG A 64 27.16 21.67 7.44
C ARG A 64 26.64 20.35 6.93
N GLY A 65 27.53 19.36 6.84
CA GLY A 65 27.13 18.00 6.61
C GLY A 65 26.21 17.45 7.69
N VAL A 66 25.24 16.63 7.29
CA VAL A 66 24.28 15.97 8.20
C VAL A 66 24.76 14.56 8.49
N LYS A 67 25.11 14.31 9.76
CA LYS A 67 25.53 12.99 10.24
C LYS A 67 24.34 12.07 10.43
N GLY A 68 24.54 10.77 10.16
CA GLY A 68 23.61 9.70 10.53
C GLY A 68 22.48 9.52 9.52
N VAL A 69 22.62 10.03 8.30
CA VAL A 69 21.69 9.78 7.20
C VAL A 69 22.07 8.46 6.54
N LEU A 70 21.08 7.62 6.27
CA LEU A 70 21.26 6.40 5.50
C LEU A 70 21.33 6.76 4.03
N VAL A 71 22.32 6.20 3.33
CA VAL A 71 22.51 6.35 1.88
C VAL A 71 22.65 4.96 1.28
N SER A 72 21.93 4.70 0.21
CA SER A 72 21.89 3.39 -0.44
C SER A 72 22.19 3.47 -1.94
N ASN A 73 22.72 2.38 -2.48
CA ASN A 73 22.84 2.09 -3.90
C ASN A 73 21.85 1.02 -4.38
N GLN A 74 20.74 0.84 -3.68
CA GLN A 74 19.75 -0.23 -3.89
C GLN A 74 20.22 -1.64 -3.48
N HIS A 75 21.37 -1.76 -2.86
CA HIS A 75 21.89 -3.02 -2.31
C HIS A 75 22.53 -2.79 -0.94
N GLU A 76 23.57 -1.99 -0.89
CA GLU A 76 24.23 -1.58 0.34
C GLU A 76 23.56 -0.36 0.94
N VAL A 77 23.62 -0.25 2.28
CA VAL A 77 23.19 0.93 3.02
C VAL A 77 24.33 1.37 3.93
N VAL A 78 24.78 2.61 3.77
CA VAL A 78 25.81 3.21 4.61
C VAL A 78 25.29 4.40 5.40
N VAL A 79 26.02 4.79 6.43
CA VAL A 79 25.63 5.90 7.31
C VAL A 79 26.61 7.06 7.15
N THR A 80 26.11 8.27 6.90
CA THR A 80 26.96 9.45 6.74
C THR A 80 27.78 9.74 8.02
N ASP A 81 29.04 10.15 7.83
CA ASP A 81 29.97 10.52 8.90
C ASP A 81 29.61 11.86 9.55
N LYS A 82 30.46 12.34 10.50
CA LYS A 82 30.25 13.64 11.19
C LYS A 82 30.27 14.86 10.27
N LYS A 83 30.76 14.70 9.04
CA LYS A 83 30.80 15.75 8.01
C LYS A 83 29.77 15.52 6.92
N GLY A 84 28.84 14.58 7.12
CA GLY A 84 27.81 14.23 6.13
C GLY A 84 28.29 13.39 4.97
N ARG A 85 29.53 12.89 4.98
CA ARG A 85 30.15 12.18 3.84
C ARG A 85 29.77 10.71 3.83
N TYR A 86 29.62 10.18 2.65
CA TYR A 86 29.41 8.77 2.35
C TYR A 86 30.23 8.31 1.15
N ALA A 87 30.35 7.00 0.97
CA ALA A 87 30.89 6.37 -0.24
C ALA A 87 30.22 5.02 -0.43
N LEU A 88 29.90 4.68 -1.68
CA LEU A 88 29.22 3.44 -2.10
C LEU A 88 29.80 2.94 -3.42
N PRO A 89 29.86 1.60 -3.64
CA PRO A 89 30.12 1.06 -4.96
C PRO A 89 28.98 1.40 -5.93
N VAL A 90 29.33 1.55 -7.21
CA VAL A 90 28.41 1.92 -8.28
C VAL A 90 28.74 1.13 -9.54
N ASP A 91 27.72 0.65 -10.20
CA ASP A 91 27.74 0.13 -11.55
C ASP A 91 26.86 0.97 -12.50
N ASP A 92 26.76 0.59 -13.77
CA ASP A 92 26.11 1.38 -14.81
C ASP A 92 24.57 1.48 -14.68
N GLU A 93 23.94 0.77 -13.75
CA GLU A 93 22.47 0.80 -13.54
C GLU A 93 22.12 1.02 -12.06
N THR A 94 22.89 1.86 -11.40
CA THR A 94 22.71 2.12 -9.96
C THR A 94 21.83 3.33 -9.71
N VAL A 95 20.87 3.19 -8.79
CA VAL A 95 20.16 4.33 -8.19
C VAL A 95 20.72 4.57 -6.79
N ILE A 96 21.24 5.79 -6.57
CA ILE A 96 21.74 6.22 -5.28
C ILE A 96 20.68 7.09 -4.62
N PHE A 97 20.28 6.78 -3.40
CA PHE A 97 19.26 7.56 -2.70
C PHE A 97 19.56 7.68 -1.20
N ILE A 98 18.96 8.68 -0.56
CA ILE A 98 19.00 8.86 0.88
C ILE A 98 17.66 8.47 1.51
N THR A 99 17.68 7.76 2.65
CA THR A 99 16.52 7.69 3.53
C THR A 99 16.32 9.05 4.18
N THR A 100 15.31 9.79 3.76
CA THR A 100 15.04 11.15 4.28
C THR A 100 14.78 11.09 5.78
N PRO A 101 15.63 11.70 6.64
CA PRO A 101 15.43 11.62 8.08
C PRO A 101 14.23 12.43 8.56
N SER A 102 13.56 11.99 9.62
CA SER A 102 12.29 12.58 10.10
C SER A 102 12.36 14.09 10.43
N LYS A 103 13.54 14.61 10.77
CA LYS A 103 13.78 16.05 11.10
C LYS A 103 14.10 16.90 9.88
N TYR A 104 14.15 16.30 8.71
CA TYR A 104 14.50 16.95 7.46
C TYR A 104 13.47 16.67 6.39
N ARG A 105 13.50 17.47 5.34
CA ARG A 105 12.83 17.26 4.07
C ARG A 105 13.83 17.42 2.94
N VAL A 106 13.61 16.73 1.87
CA VAL A 106 14.33 16.90 0.61
C VAL A 106 13.68 18.00 -0.24
N PRO A 107 14.36 18.54 -1.25
CA PRO A 107 13.73 19.36 -2.28
C PRO A 107 12.54 18.63 -2.92
N LEU A 108 11.61 19.39 -3.43
CA LEU A 108 10.51 18.90 -4.27
C LEU A 108 10.67 19.47 -5.68
N ASP A 109 10.34 18.69 -6.68
CA ASP A 109 10.20 19.19 -8.03
C ASP A 109 8.91 20.02 -8.22
N ALA A 110 8.65 20.48 -9.43
CA ALA A 110 7.45 21.28 -9.77
C ALA A 110 6.13 20.50 -9.59
N ASN A 111 6.19 19.18 -9.46
CA ASN A 111 5.06 18.28 -9.26
C ASN A 111 4.96 17.73 -7.81
N ASN A 112 5.65 18.37 -6.86
CA ASN A 112 5.74 17.93 -5.45
C ASN A 112 6.34 16.53 -5.26
N LEU A 113 7.12 16.02 -6.23
CA LEU A 113 7.85 14.76 -6.10
C LEU A 113 9.14 14.98 -5.33
N PRO A 114 9.41 14.21 -4.25
CA PRO A 114 10.61 14.33 -3.45
C PRO A 114 11.88 14.00 -4.22
N GLN A 115 12.89 14.87 -4.16
CA GLN A 115 14.17 14.75 -4.86
C GLN A 115 15.25 14.24 -3.89
N PHE A 116 15.29 12.93 -3.67
CA PHE A 116 16.15 12.24 -2.69
C PHE A 116 17.09 11.23 -3.34
N TYR A 117 17.16 11.17 -4.66
CA TYR A 117 17.86 10.14 -5.42
C TYR A 117 18.64 10.72 -6.61
N TYR A 118 19.57 9.91 -7.12
CA TYR A 118 20.28 10.10 -8.36
C TYR A 118 20.31 8.77 -9.12
N ILE A 119 19.93 8.77 -10.39
CA ILE A 119 20.00 7.60 -11.26
C ILE A 119 21.29 7.69 -12.08
N HIS A 120 22.15 6.67 -11.99
CA HIS A 120 23.30 6.47 -12.85
C HIS A 120 23.02 5.37 -13.86
N GLN A 121 22.77 5.76 -15.11
CA GLN A 121 22.44 4.84 -16.20
C GLN A 121 23.05 5.41 -17.48
N PRO A 122 24.40 5.29 -17.64
CA PRO A 122 25.09 5.73 -18.86
C PRO A 122 24.57 4.90 -20.04
N GLY A 123 24.23 5.60 -21.14
CA GLY A 123 23.57 5.00 -22.29
C GLY A 123 22.03 4.99 -22.21
N GLY A 124 21.46 5.29 -21.04
CA GLY A 124 20.00 5.33 -20.84
C GLY A 124 19.32 3.97 -20.85
N SER A 125 18.01 3.97 -20.76
CA SER A 125 17.18 2.76 -20.88
C SER A 125 17.19 2.20 -22.30
N PRO A 126 17.00 0.88 -22.48
CA PRO A 126 16.73 0.29 -23.79
C PRO A 126 15.56 0.96 -24.51
N GLU A 127 15.51 0.84 -25.83
CA GLU A 127 14.36 1.30 -26.61
C GLU A 127 13.11 0.50 -26.24
N SER A 128 12.04 1.22 -25.92
CA SER A 128 10.75 0.69 -25.48
C SER A 128 9.62 1.52 -26.09
N GLU A 129 8.38 1.02 -26.06
CA GLU A 129 7.17 1.73 -26.49
C GLU A 129 7.07 3.11 -25.83
N TYR A 130 7.40 3.19 -24.53
CA TYR A 130 7.42 4.43 -23.77
C TYR A 130 8.83 4.76 -23.30
N PRO A 131 9.28 6.02 -23.41
CA PRO A 131 10.66 6.39 -23.08
C PRO A 131 10.99 6.14 -21.61
N GLY A 132 12.06 5.39 -21.36
CA GLY A 132 12.64 5.20 -20.04
C GLY A 132 13.60 6.33 -19.63
N VAL A 133 14.53 6.02 -18.72
CA VAL A 133 15.55 6.94 -18.21
C VAL A 133 16.45 7.38 -19.37
N PRO A 134 16.68 8.68 -19.58
CA PRO A 134 17.60 9.17 -20.61
C PRO A 134 19.05 8.81 -20.24
N ASP A 135 19.95 8.86 -21.21
CA ASP A 135 21.40 8.76 -20.97
C ASP A 135 21.83 9.77 -19.90
N THR A 136 22.33 9.27 -18.77
CA THR A 136 22.80 10.11 -17.66
C THR A 136 24.25 10.56 -17.81
N GLY A 137 24.94 10.07 -18.84
CA GLY A 137 26.37 10.33 -19.03
C GLY A 137 27.26 9.68 -17.98
N PRO A 138 28.55 10.08 -17.93
CA PRO A 138 29.52 9.51 -17.00
C PRO A 138 29.18 9.87 -15.54
N LEU A 139 29.63 9.02 -14.62
CA LEU A 139 29.47 9.24 -13.18
C LEU A 139 30.08 10.60 -12.76
N PRO A 140 29.34 11.47 -12.05
CA PRO A 140 29.87 12.74 -11.56
C PRO A 140 30.94 12.53 -10.48
N GLN A 141 31.73 13.56 -10.20
CA GLN A 141 32.76 13.49 -9.15
C GLN A 141 32.19 13.35 -7.74
N SER A 142 30.99 13.87 -7.51
CA SER A 142 30.27 13.81 -6.24
C SER A 142 28.77 13.79 -6.51
N ILE A 143 28.02 13.08 -5.67
CA ILE A 143 26.56 13.15 -5.63
C ILE A 143 26.17 13.68 -4.24
N ASP A 144 25.77 14.94 -4.18
CA ASP A 144 25.48 15.64 -2.93
C ASP A 144 23.96 15.77 -2.77
N PHE A 145 23.47 15.57 -1.53
CA PHE A 145 22.05 15.63 -1.21
C PHE A 145 21.73 16.79 -0.26
N PRO A 146 21.02 17.82 -0.73
CA PRO A 146 20.55 18.92 0.11
C PRO A 146 19.39 18.49 1.01
N LEU A 147 19.43 18.90 2.28
CA LEU A 147 18.38 18.69 3.25
C LEU A 147 17.94 20.00 3.89
N PHE A 148 16.63 20.20 4.02
CA PHE A 148 16.03 21.33 4.71
C PHE A 148 15.47 20.88 6.08
N PRO A 149 15.68 21.62 7.17
CA PRO A 149 15.04 21.31 8.45
C PRO A 149 13.53 21.27 8.34
N ARG A 150 12.92 20.30 9.02
CA ARG A 150 11.48 20.14 9.14
C ARG A 150 11.07 20.12 10.59
N THR A 151 10.03 20.89 10.93
CA THR A 151 9.32 20.72 12.20
C THR A 151 8.40 19.52 12.03
N THR A 152 8.58 18.48 12.83
CA THR A 152 7.72 17.29 12.78
C THR A 152 6.38 17.59 13.42
N SER A 153 5.29 17.35 12.72
CA SER A 153 3.93 17.37 13.27
C SER A 153 3.72 16.22 14.25
N SER A 154 2.76 16.36 15.15
CA SER A 154 2.33 15.29 16.04
C SER A 154 0.82 15.38 16.24
N PRO A 155 0.03 14.46 15.70
CA PRO A 155 0.46 13.31 14.88
C PRO A 155 1.06 13.71 13.53
N VAL A 156 1.84 12.78 12.94
CA VAL A 156 2.18 12.84 11.51
C VAL A 156 0.99 12.33 10.73
N ARG A 157 0.50 13.11 9.77
CA ARG A 157 -0.67 12.73 8.97
C ARG A 157 -0.28 12.40 7.55
N ALA A 158 -0.74 11.26 7.04
CA ALA A 158 -0.59 10.86 5.65
C ALA A 158 -1.95 10.62 4.98
N VAL A 159 -2.02 10.93 3.68
CA VAL A 159 -3.07 10.45 2.78
C VAL A 159 -2.51 9.24 2.05
N VAL A 160 -3.26 8.13 2.02
CA VAL A 160 -2.87 6.91 1.32
C VAL A 160 -3.97 6.55 0.32
N MET A 161 -3.59 6.44 -0.93
CA MET A 161 -4.47 6.11 -2.05
C MET A 161 -4.03 4.80 -2.67
N GLY A 162 -4.94 3.85 -2.87
CA GLY A 162 -4.75 2.77 -3.82
C GLY A 162 -5.09 3.25 -5.22
N ASP A 163 -4.61 2.61 -6.22
CA ASP A 163 -5.03 2.55 -7.62
C ASP A 163 -5.80 3.80 -8.10
N THR A 164 -5.09 4.86 -8.47
CA THR A 164 -5.69 6.06 -9.09
C THR A 164 -6.10 5.82 -10.54
N GLN A 165 -5.41 5.04 -11.27
CA GLN A 165 -5.59 4.24 -12.47
C GLN A 165 -6.49 4.82 -13.58
N PRO A 166 -6.30 6.07 -14.04
CA PRO A 166 -6.97 6.57 -15.24
C PRO A 166 -6.36 5.95 -16.51
N TYR A 167 -7.20 5.51 -17.44
CA TYR A 167 -6.82 4.99 -18.76
C TYR A 167 -6.88 6.06 -19.86
N THR A 168 -7.56 7.17 -19.59
CA THR A 168 -7.81 8.22 -20.57
C THR A 168 -7.67 9.61 -19.97
N ASP A 169 -7.59 10.63 -20.82
CA ASP A 169 -7.62 12.03 -20.40
C ASP A 169 -8.94 12.42 -19.68
N GLU A 170 -10.08 11.82 -20.07
CA GLU A 170 -11.36 12.04 -19.38
C GLU A 170 -11.30 11.46 -17.95
N GLU A 171 -10.72 10.28 -17.77
CA GLU A 171 -10.58 9.68 -16.44
C GLU A 171 -9.57 10.45 -15.56
N LEU A 172 -8.57 11.11 -16.16
CA LEU A 172 -7.74 12.09 -15.45
C LEU A 172 -8.54 13.34 -15.01
N ASP A 173 -9.57 13.75 -15.76
CA ASP A 173 -10.48 14.81 -15.29
C ASP A 173 -11.27 14.34 -14.07
N PHE A 174 -11.74 13.10 -14.04
CA PHE A 174 -12.40 12.52 -12.86
C PHE A 174 -11.48 12.47 -11.65
N LEU A 175 -10.25 12.00 -11.80
CA LEU A 175 -9.24 12.02 -10.73
C LEU A 175 -9.00 13.44 -10.22
N ARG A 176 -8.89 14.43 -11.12
CA ARG A 176 -8.74 15.85 -10.76
C ARG A 176 -9.90 16.36 -9.93
N ASP A 177 -11.14 16.13 -10.37
CA ASP A 177 -12.34 16.76 -9.84
C ASP A 177 -12.91 16.04 -8.62
N ASP A 178 -12.61 14.74 -8.46
CA ASP A 178 -13.12 13.93 -7.36
C ASP A 178 -12.10 13.77 -6.21
N ILE A 179 -10.82 13.53 -6.53
CA ILE A 179 -9.79 13.24 -5.53
C ILE A 179 -8.86 14.44 -5.31
N ALA A 180 -8.21 14.94 -6.36
CA ALA A 180 -7.20 15.96 -6.19
C ALA A 180 -7.80 17.29 -5.72
N ALA A 181 -8.98 17.68 -6.21
CA ALA A 181 -9.69 18.88 -5.79
C ALA A 181 -10.16 18.81 -4.32
N GLU A 182 -10.63 17.63 -3.87
CA GLU A 182 -11.02 17.43 -2.46
C GLU A 182 -9.80 17.51 -1.52
N LEU A 183 -8.66 16.98 -1.95
CA LEU A 183 -7.42 16.97 -1.18
C LEU A 183 -6.65 18.30 -1.25
N ALA A 184 -6.98 19.19 -2.18
CA ALA A 184 -6.29 20.48 -2.32
C ALA A 184 -6.33 21.29 -1.02
N GLY A 185 -5.16 21.64 -0.51
CA GLY A 185 -5.02 22.36 0.76
C GLY A 185 -5.19 21.48 2.01
N THR A 186 -5.15 20.14 1.87
CA THR A 186 -5.09 19.21 2.99
C THR A 186 -3.99 19.59 3.98
N LYS A 187 -4.17 19.22 5.25
CA LYS A 187 -3.16 19.42 6.32
C LYS A 187 -2.31 18.16 6.56
N ALA A 188 -2.35 17.20 5.64
CA ALA A 188 -1.46 16.06 5.70
C ALA A 188 0.00 16.48 5.44
N ASP A 189 0.94 15.72 6.01
CA ASP A 189 2.37 15.96 5.87
C ASP A 189 2.89 15.44 4.52
N PHE A 190 2.25 14.39 4.00
CA PHE A 190 2.58 13.76 2.71
C PHE A 190 1.43 12.86 2.21
N ALA A 191 1.54 12.40 0.98
CA ALA A 191 0.68 11.36 0.42
C ALA A 191 1.51 10.18 -0.08
N ILE A 192 0.90 8.99 -0.13
CA ILE A 192 1.42 7.77 -0.77
C ILE A 192 0.37 7.28 -1.77
N VAL A 193 0.81 6.93 -2.98
CA VAL A 193 0.01 6.20 -3.97
C VAL A 193 0.57 4.77 -4.05
N LEU A 194 -0.29 3.79 -3.81
CA LEU A 194 0.09 2.37 -3.69
C LEU A 194 0.05 1.64 -5.03
N GLY A 195 0.65 2.24 -6.06
CA GLY A 195 0.74 1.66 -7.39
C GLY A 195 -0.44 1.99 -8.31
N ASP A 196 -0.31 1.60 -9.57
CA ASP A 196 -1.28 1.82 -10.62
C ASP A 196 -1.66 3.31 -10.74
N MET A 197 -0.63 4.18 -10.88
CA MET A 197 -0.84 5.61 -11.06
C MET A 197 -1.69 5.90 -12.29
N VAL A 198 -1.51 5.11 -13.37
CA VAL A 198 -2.33 5.12 -14.59
C VAL A 198 -2.68 3.68 -14.99
N GLY A 199 -3.58 3.51 -15.96
CA GLY A 199 -3.97 2.20 -16.48
C GLY A 199 -3.32 1.94 -17.85
N ASP A 200 -2.14 1.31 -17.91
CA ASP A 200 -1.39 0.90 -19.10
C ASP A 200 -0.90 2.05 -20.02
N THR A 201 -1.47 3.24 -19.94
CA THR A 201 -1.18 4.36 -20.83
C THR A 201 -0.15 5.30 -20.18
N LEU A 202 1.13 4.89 -20.12
CA LEU A 202 2.18 5.61 -19.41
C LEU A 202 2.42 7.07 -19.88
N PRO A 203 2.13 7.49 -21.13
CA PRO A 203 2.18 8.90 -21.51
C PRO A 203 1.25 9.83 -20.70
N LEU A 204 0.26 9.29 -20.01
CA LEU A 204 -0.61 10.06 -19.10
C LEU A 204 0.14 10.57 -17.84
N TYR A 205 1.31 10.04 -17.50
CA TYR A 205 2.10 10.42 -16.32
C TYR A 205 2.38 11.94 -16.23
N ASP A 206 2.65 12.59 -17.35
CA ASP A 206 2.92 14.02 -17.33
C ASP A 206 1.71 14.86 -16.90
N ARG A 207 0.52 14.47 -17.34
CA ARG A 207 -0.72 15.13 -16.92
C ARG A 207 -1.13 14.72 -15.51
N TYR A 208 -0.98 13.44 -15.19
CA TYR A 208 -1.20 12.88 -13.87
C TYR A 208 -0.41 13.64 -12.79
N LYS A 209 0.92 13.78 -12.96
CA LYS A 209 1.78 14.49 -12.01
C LYS A 209 1.32 15.94 -11.78
N ARG A 210 0.94 16.66 -12.84
CA ARG A 210 0.44 18.03 -12.72
C ARG A 210 -0.90 18.12 -11.95
N ILE A 211 -1.77 17.13 -12.10
CA ILE A 211 -3.03 17.03 -11.36
C ILE A 211 -2.74 16.75 -9.89
N MET A 212 -1.97 15.73 -9.61
CA MET A 212 -1.64 15.31 -8.23
C MET A 212 -0.85 16.39 -7.48
N ALA A 213 -0.03 17.18 -8.17
CA ALA A 213 0.67 18.31 -7.58
C ALA A 213 -0.26 19.37 -6.96
N GLN A 214 -1.53 19.46 -7.40
CA GLN A 214 -2.51 20.41 -6.85
C GLN A 214 -2.92 20.08 -5.41
N ILE A 215 -2.66 18.87 -4.94
CA ILE A 215 -2.83 18.49 -3.53
C ILE A 215 -1.93 19.35 -2.62
N GLY A 216 -0.74 19.73 -3.10
CA GLY A 216 0.14 20.71 -2.44
C GLY A 216 1.05 20.14 -1.34
N ILE A 217 1.22 18.81 -1.28
CA ILE A 217 2.08 18.10 -0.32
C ILE A 217 3.02 17.14 -1.06
N PRO A 218 4.12 16.66 -0.43
CA PRO A 218 4.98 15.64 -1.00
C PRO A 218 4.19 14.37 -1.32
N ILE A 219 4.44 13.75 -2.50
CA ILE A 219 3.79 12.52 -2.94
C ILE A 219 4.86 11.45 -3.17
N TYR A 220 4.74 10.32 -2.49
CA TYR A 220 5.56 9.13 -2.65
C TYR A 220 4.78 8.10 -3.46
N ASN A 221 5.44 7.46 -4.43
CA ASN A 221 4.79 6.55 -5.35
C ASN A 221 5.40 5.15 -5.22
N VAL A 222 4.53 4.15 -5.20
CA VAL A 222 4.84 2.72 -5.27
C VAL A 222 4.58 2.28 -6.70
N PRO A 223 5.41 1.48 -7.37
CA PRO A 223 5.05 0.93 -8.68
C PRO A 223 3.93 -0.12 -8.55
N GLY A 224 3.05 -0.18 -9.55
CA GLY A 224 2.03 -1.21 -9.67
C GLY A 224 2.12 -1.93 -11.01
N ASN A 225 1.32 -2.96 -11.23
CA ASN A 225 1.39 -3.76 -12.45
C ASN A 225 0.96 -3.00 -13.72
N HIS A 226 0.22 -1.92 -13.60
CA HIS A 226 -0.13 -1.04 -14.72
C HIS A 226 0.91 0.09 -14.96
N ASP A 227 1.96 0.16 -14.15
CA ASP A 227 3.04 1.13 -14.31
C ASP A 227 4.24 0.54 -15.09
N GLU A 228 4.13 -0.68 -15.57
CA GLU A 228 5.18 -1.42 -16.26
C GLU A 228 5.21 -1.17 -17.77
N ASN A 229 6.40 -1.23 -18.34
CA ASN A 229 6.62 -1.29 -19.79
C ASN A 229 6.32 -2.70 -20.29
N TYR A 230 5.11 -2.95 -20.78
CA TYR A 230 4.66 -4.30 -21.19
C TYR A 230 5.36 -4.85 -22.43
N ASP A 231 6.16 -4.08 -23.13
CA ASP A 231 7.05 -4.53 -24.21
C ASP A 231 8.43 -4.99 -23.70
N SER A 232 8.72 -4.82 -22.40
CA SER A 232 9.89 -5.43 -21.77
C SER A 232 9.78 -6.96 -21.85
N PRO A 233 10.90 -7.66 -22.13
CA PRO A 233 10.90 -9.13 -22.16
C PRO A 233 10.74 -9.76 -20.77
N ASP A 234 11.12 -9.05 -19.73
CA ASP A 234 11.16 -9.50 -18.34
C ASP A 234 11.14 -8.29 -17.37
N ASP A 235 11.30 -8.56 -16.10
CA ASP A 235 11.23 -7.61 -14.99
C ASP A 235 12.34 -6.53 -15.02
N HIS A 236 13.49 -6.84 -15.56
CA HIS A 236 14.71 -6.02 -15.43
C HIS A 236 14.52 -4.58 -15.95
N TYR A 237 13.82 -4.42 -17.07
CA TYR A 237 13.52 -3.12 -17.68
C TYR A 237 12.04 -2.75 -17.67
N ALA A 238 11.21 -3.48 -16.90
CA ALA A 238 9.78 -3.25 -16.88
C ALA A 238 9.38 -1.89 -16.27
N LEU A 239 10.21 -1.32 -15.41
CA LEU A 239 9.93 -0.04 -14.73
C LEU A 239 10.74 1.15 -15.22
N GLU A 240 11.29 1.11 -16.44
CA GLU A 240 12.14 2.20 -16.93
C GLU A 240 11.39 3.53 -17.11
N THR A 241 10.14 3.48 -17.59
CA THR A 241 9.29 4.67 -17.70
C THR A 241 8.85 5.17 -16.32
N PHE A 242 8.52 4.27 -15.39
CA PHE A 242 8.27 4.64 -13.99
C PHE A 242 9.48 5.33 -13.37
N LYS A 243 10.68 4.76 -13.48
CA LYS A 243 11.93 5.34 -12.95
C LYS A 243 12.18 6.76 -13.49
N ARG A 244 11.94 6.97 -14.78
CA ARG A 244 12.05 8.29 -15.41
C ARG A 244 11.15 9.34 -14.76
N HIS A 245 9.93 8.96 -14.37
CA HIS A 245 8.89 9.90 -13.91
C HIS A 245 8.84 10.05 -12.39
N PHE A 246 9.14 8.99 -11.63
CA PHE A 246 8.93 8.93 -10.18
C PHE A 246 10.18 8.57 -9.37
N GLY A 247 11.26 8.15 -10.03
CA GLY A 247 12.52 7.77 -9.37
C GLY A 247 12.61 6.29 -9.04
N PRO A 248 13.34 5.91 -7.98
CA PRO A 248 13.59 4.52 -7.64
C PRO A 248 12.29 3.75 -7.39
N PRO A 249 12.19 2.48 -7.86
CA PRO A 249 11.01 1.65 -7.62
C PRO A 249 10.88 1.19 -6.16
N TYR A 250 11.99 1.15 -5.41
CA TYR A 250 11.98 0.86 -3.98
C TYR A 250 12.97 1.74 -3.21
N TYR A 251 12.57 2.18 -2.04
CA TYR A 251 13.32 3.14 -1.19
C TYR A 251 12.70 3.23 0.20
N SER A 252 13.33 4.01 1.10
CA SER A 252 12.80 4.30 2.42
C SER A 252 12.83 5.78 2.79
N PHE A 253 11.98 6.19 3.72
CA PHE A 253 11.96 7.54 4.29
C PHE A 253 11.32 7.58 5.67
N ASP A 254 11.66 8.59 6.48
CA ASP A 254 11.20 8.73 7.85
C ASP A 254 10.24 9.90 8.06
N TYR A 255 9.17 9.66 8.82
CA TYR A 255 8.35 10.71 9.42
C TYR A 255 8.06 10.38 10.90
N GLY A 256 8.43 11.27 11.82
CA GLY A 256 8.30 11.02 13.25
C GLY A 256 9.06 9.76 13.69
N LYS A 257 8.37 8.80 14.28
CA LYS A 257 8.90 7.48 14.62
C LYS A 257 8.50 6.38 13.63
N ALA A 258 7.86 6.72 12.53
CA ALA A 258 7.57 5.77 11.47
C ALA A 258 8.69 5.78 10.42
N HIS A 259 9.09 4.59 10.02
CA HIS A 259 10.01 4.30 8.93
C HIS A 259 9.20 3.66 7.81
N PHE A 260 9.04 4.38 6.72
CA PHE A 260 8.27 3.97 5.55
C PHE A 260 9.20 3.31 4.55
N ILE A 261 8.79 2.18 4.04
CA ILE A 261 9.49 1.39 3.04
C ILE A 261 8.56 1.23 1.85
N VAL A 262 8.96 1.77 0.72
CA VAL A 262 8.33 1.51 -0.56
C VAL A 262 8.98 0.28 -1.16
N LEU A 263 8.16 -0.68 -1.57
CA LEU A 263 8.59 -1.93 -2.20
C LEU A 263 8.02 -2.03 -3.61
N ASP A 264 8.85 -2.47 -4.52
CA ASP A 264 8.44 -3.01 -5.80
C ASP A 264 8.15 -4.50 -5.59
N ASP A 265 6.90 -4.86 -5.64
CA ASP A 265 6.45 -6.22 -5.36
C ASP A 265 5.73 -6.88 -6.56
N VAL A 266 5.87 -6.27 -7.73
CA VAL A 266 5.35 -6.80 -8.99
C VAL A 266 6.50 -7.37 -9.82
N GLU A 267 6.64 -8.68 -9.90
CA GLU A 267 7.58 -9.32 -10.81
C GLU A 267 6.94 -9.52 -12.18
N TYR A 268 7.37 -8.77 -13.17
CA TYR A 268 6.89 -8.88 -14.56
C TYR A 268 7.54 -10.07 -15.28
N LEU A 269 6.72 -10.95 -15.83
CA LEU A 269 7.16 -12.19 -16.48
C LEU A 269 7.03 -12.13 -18.02
N GLY A 270 6.94 -10.94 -18.58
CA GLY A 270 6.69 -10.73 -20.00
C GLY A 270 5.22 -10.89 -20.39
N ARG A 271 4.95 -11.17 -21.65
CA ARG A 271 3.57 -11.39 -22.13
C ARG A 271 3.21 -12.87 -22.06
N ASN A 272 1.96 -13.15 -21.67
CA ASN A 272 1.41 -14.51 -21.70
C ASN A 272 1.12 -14.98 -23.15
N SER A 273 0.67 -16.24 -23.31
CA SER A 273 0.38 -16.83 -24.61
C SER A 273 -0.75 -16.13 -25.40
N GLU A 274 -1.57 -15.31 -24.72
CA GLU A 274 -2.67 -14.54 -25.32
C GLU A 274 -2.23 -13.09 -25.64
N GLY A 275 -0.97 -12.75 -25.33
CA GLY A 275 -0.37 -11.43 -25.59
C GLY A 275 -0.63 -10.39 -24.51
N GLY A 276 -1.34 -10.74 -23.44
CA GLY A 276 -1.55 -9.87 -22.27
C GLY A 276 -0.34 -9.87 -21.32
N PRO A 277 -0.23 -8.89 -20.39
CA PRO A 277 0.82 -8.88 -19.39
C PRO A 277 0.71 -10.08 -18.45
N HIS A 278 1.87 -10.59 -18.03
CA HIS A 278 1.95 -11.68 -17.06
C HIS A 278 2.88 -11.25 -15.93
N TYR A 279 2.38 -11.24 -14.71
CA TYR A 279 3.12 -10.84 -13.51
C TYR A 279 2.68 -11.67 -12.31
N ARG A 280 3.44 -11.57 -11.23
CA ARG A 280 3.09 -12.15 -9.93
C ARG A 280 3.60 -11.27 -8.79
N GLY A 281 3.04 -11.48 -7.60
CA GLY A 281 3.53 -10.83 -6.37
C GLY A 281 4.86 -11.47 -5.94
N ARG A 282 5.95 -10.69 -6.01
CA ARG A 282 7.29 -11.07 -5.56
C ARG A 282 8.18 -9.85 -5.40
N ILE A 283 8.94 -9.79 -4.31
CA ILE A 283 9.91 -8.71 -4.03
C ILE A 283 11.26 -8.98 -4.70
N GLY A 284 11.73 -10.23 -4.70
CA GLY A 284 13.01 -10.62 -5.24
C GLY A 284 14.19 -10.45 -4.27
N GLU A 285 15.23 -11.27 -4.49
CA GLU A 285 16.36 -11.40 -3.58
C GLU A 285 17.15 -10.09 -3.40
N LYS A 286 17.38 -9.34 -4.48
CA LYS A 286 18.12 -8.07 -4.45
C LYS A 286 17.47 -7.07 -3.48
N GLN A 287 16.17 -6.91 -3.59
CA GLN A 287 15.41 -5.98 -2.77
C GLN A 287 15.25 -6.46 -1.33
N LEU A 288 15.06 -7.78 -1.10
CA LEU A 288 15.04 -8.37 0.24
C LEU A 288 16.37 -8.17 0.97
N ASN A 289 17.49 -8.34 0.28
CA ASN A 289 18.83 -8.08 0.83
C ASN A 289 19.02 -6.60 1.18
N TRP A 290 18.59 -5.67 0.30
CA TRP A 290 18.58 -4.24 0.61
C TRP A 290 17.73 -3.93 1.83
N LEU A 291 16.52 -4.48 1.92
CA LEU A 291 15.61 -4.29 3.04
C LEU A 291 16.23 -4.76 4.37
N ALA A 292 16.88 -5.92 4.36
CA ALA A 292 17.59 -6.43 5.53
C ALA A 292 18.73 -5.49 5.97
N ASN A 293 19.49 -4.93 5.02
CA ASN A 293 20.57 -3.97 5.29
C ASN A 293 20.03 -2.63 5.83
N ASP A 294 18.94 -2.13 5.27
CA ASP A 294 18.28 -0.89 5.72
C ASP A 294 17.77 -1.05 7.14
N LEU A 295 17.02 -2.11 7.41
CA LEU A 295 16.42 -2.35 8.72
C LEU A 295 17.45 -2.61 9.82
N GLN A 296 18.65 -3.13 9.54
CA GLN A 296 19.70 -3.26 10.55
C GLN A 296 20.12 -1.91 11.15
N LEU A 297 19.92 -0.81 10.43
CA LEU A 297 20.29 0.54 10.85
C LEU A 297 19.10 1.33 11.44
N VAL A 298 17.89 0.77 11.37
CA VAL A 298 16.66 1.37 11.91
C VAL A 298 16.43 0.91 13.34
N PRO A 299 16.22 1.82 14.32
CA PRO A 299 15.94 1.46 15.71
C PRO A 299 14.70 0.55 15.86
N ASP A 300 14.76 -0.40 16.80
CA ASP A 300 13.69 -1.41 17.00
C ASP A 300 12.38 -0.81 17.53
N ASP A 301 12.41 0.39 18.11
CA ASP A 301 11.24 1.09 18.63
C ASP A 301 10.46 1.88 17.56
N ARG A 302 10.90 1.83 16.31
CA ARG A 302 10.18 2.46 15.20
C ARG A 302 9.04 1.59 14.69
N LEU A 303 7.99 2.24 14.21
CA LEU A 303 6.97 1.60 13.36
C LEU A 303 7.55 1.42 11.96
N VAL A 304 7.67 0.19 11.50
CA VAL A 304 7.99 -0.12 10.10
C VAL A 304 6.68 -0.17 9.32
N VAL A 305 6.56 0.67 8.30
CA VAL A 305 5.40 0.74 7.42
C VAL A 305 5.82 0.29 6.03
N LEU A 306 5.44 -0.92 5.66
CA LEU A 306 5.61 -1.42 4.30
C LEU A 306 4.52 -0.82 3.42
N THR A 307 4.90 -0.29 2.27
CA THR A 307 3.98 0.19 1.24
C THR A 307 4.31 -0.50 -0.07
N MET A 308 3.34 -1.21 -0.62
CA MET A 308 3.48 -2.08 -1.77
C MET A 308 2.21 -2.05 -2.61
N HIS A 309 2.23 -2.64 -3.78
CA HIS A 309 1.04 -2.70 -4.63
C HIS A 309 0.22 -3.96 -4.37
N ILE A 310 0.82 -5.14 -4.49
CA ILE A 310 0.12 -6.42 -4.29
C ILE A 310 0.12 -6.78 -2.79
N PRO A 311 -1.03 -7.16 -2.19
CA PRO A 311 -1.07 -7.57 -0.79
C PRO A 311 -0.21 -8.82 -0.51
N LEU A 312 0.47 -8.86 0.65
CA LEU A 312 1.29 -9.99 1.12
C LEU A 312 0.52 -11.30 1.10
N ASP A 313 -0.71 -11.24 1.58
CA ASP A 313 -1.63 -12.36 1.66
C ASP A 313 -3.05 -11.88 1.39
N GLN A 314 -3.80 -12.66 0.64
CA GLN A 314 -5.17 -12.36 0.23
C GLN A 314 -5.97 -13.66 0.11
N VAL A 315 -7.28 -13.57 0.22
CA VAL A 315 -8.20 -14.68 -0.02
C VAL A 315 -8.80 -14.53 -1.40
N GLN A 316 -8.72 -15.57 -2.21
CA GLN A 316 -9.36 -15.63 -3.53
C GLN A 316 -10.88 -15.80 -3.39
N GLU A 317 -11.63 -15.59 -4.47
CA GLU A 317 -13.08 -15.88 -4.49
C GLU A 317 -13.42 -17.36 -4.20
N SER A 318 -12.48 -18.27 -4.50
CA SER A 318 -12.56 -19.70 -4.15
C SER A 318 -12.46 -19.97 -2.65
N GLY A 319 -12.03 -19.01 -1.86
CA GLY A 319 -11.71 -19.17 -0.43
C GLY A 319 -10.25 -19.61 -0.18
N GLU A 320 -9.49 -19.93 -1.23
CA GLU A 320 -8.09 -20.34 -1.09
C GLU A 320 -7.18 -19.12 -0.88
N PRO A 321 -6.13 -19.23 -0.06
CA PRO A 321 -5.16 -18.17 0.11
C PRO A 321 -4.35 -17.96 -1.18
N LEU A 322 -4.03 -16.71 -1.49
CA LEU A 322 -3.07 -16.32 -2.50
C LEU A 322 -2.02 -15.44 -1.84
N ARG A 323 -0.82 -15.97 -1.69
CA ARG A 323 0.31 -15.33 -1.02
C ARG A 323 1.34 -14.87 -2.05
N MET A 324 2.01 -13.79 -1.75
CA MET A 324 3.22 -13.37 -2.45
C MET A 324 4.26 -14.51 -2.41
N THR A 325 4.98 -14.74 -3.50
CA THR A 325 5.80 -15.97 -3.66
C THR A 325 6.99 -16.07 -2.72
N ASP A 326 7.54 -14.95 -2.26
CA ASP A 326 8.68 -14.86 -1.35
C ASP A 326 8.35 -14.19 -0.01
N VAL A 327 7.07 -14.20 0.37
CA VAL A 327 6.60 -13.56 1.61
C VAL A 327 7.24 -14.13 2.86
N ASP A 328 7.60 -15.44 2.88
CA ASP A 328 8.25 -16.05 4.03
C ASP A 328 9.65 -15.44 4.28
N ALA A 329 10.42 -15.16 3.21
CA ALA A 329 11.69 -14.46 3.33
C ALA A 329 11.55 -13.01 3.83
N LEU A 330 10.45 -12.33 3.45
CA LEU A 330 10.11 -11.02 4.00
C LEU A 330 9.78 -11.12 5.50
N TYR A 331 9.03 -12.14 5.91
CA TYR A 331 8.68 -12.36 7.32
C TYR A 331 9.92 -12.60 8.17
N ASP A 332 10.88 -13.40 7.71
CA ASP A 332 12.16 -13.66 8.40
C ASP A 332 12.94 -12.37 8.70
N ILE A 333 12.87 -11.39 7.80
CA ILE A 333 13.50 -10.07 7.98
C ILE A 333 12.76 -9.24 9.03
N LEU A 334 11.43 -9.34 9.09
CA LEU A 334 10.56 -8.47 9.87
C LEU A 334 10.18 -9.02 11.24
N GLU A 335 10.22 -10.33 11.48
CA GLU A 335 9.69 -11.01 12.68
C GLU A 335 10.23 -10.46 14.02
N LYS A 336 11.46 -9.91 14.01
CA LYS A 336 12.10 -9.28 15.19
C LYS A 336 11.57 -7.88 15.47
N ARG A 337 10.78 -7.30 14.58
CA ARG A 337 10.22 -5.96 14.71
C ARG A 337 8.92 -5.99 15.50
N SER A 338 8.84 -5.18 16.56
CA SER A 338 7.65 -5.13 17.44
C SER A 338 6.47 -4.36 16.85
N HIS A 339 6.70 -3.55 15.82
CA HIS A 339 5.74 -2.63 15.24
C HIS A 339 5.87 -2.65 13.71
N VAL A 340 4.99 -3.40 13.06
CA VAL A 340 4.93 -3.52 11.58
C VAL A 340 3.51 -3.27 11.11
N LEU A 341 3.38 -2.54 10.01
CA LEU A 341 2.13 -2.29 9.28
C LEU A 341 2.42 -2.51 7.79
N ALA A 342 1.54 -3.21 7.09
CA ALA A 342 1.60 -3.38 5.64
C ALA A 342 0.41 -2.68 4.98
N LEU A 343 0.66 -1.85 3.97
CA LEU A 343 -0.33 -1.13 3.16
C LEU A 343 -0.20 -1.57 1.71
N ALA A 344 -1.31 -2.00 1.11
CA ALA A 344 -1.34 -2.46 -0.28
C ALA A 344 -2.55 -1.93 -1.04
N GLY A 345 -2.49 -1.89 -2.39
CA GLY A 345 -3.56 -1.54 -3.32
C GLY A 345 -4.10 -2.75 -4.09
N HIS A 346 -4.16 -2.66 -5.42
CA HIS A 346 -4.36 -3.73 -6.40
C HIS A 346 -5.77 -4.36 -6.44
N LYS A 347 -6.44 -4.49 -5.33
CA LYS A 347 -7.66 -5.33 -5.25
C LYS A 347 -8.95 -4.62 -5.64
N HIS A 348 -8.97 -3.29 -5.66
CA HIS A 348 -10.19 -2.49 -5.80
C HIS A 348 -11.27 -2.90 -4.77
N THR A 349 -10.81 -3.15 -3.54
CA THR A 349 -11.63 -3.48 -2.36
C THR A 349 -10.95 -2.93 -1.12
N ASN A 350 -11.69 -2.63 -0.06
CA ASN A 350 -11.11 -2.39 1.26
C ASN A 350 -10.95 -3.71 2.03
N GLY A 351 -9.95 -3.79 2.91
CA GLY A 351 -9.83 -4.97 3.75
C GLY A 351 -8.76 -4.88 4.82
N HIS A 352 -9.02 -5.53 5.94
CA HIS A 352 -8.09 -5.67 7.06
C HIS A 352 -7.79 -7.14 7.31
N ARG A 353 -6.50 -7.48 7.35
CA ARG A 353 -6.00 -8.78 7.79
C ARG A 353 -5.01 -8.62 8.94
N TYR A 354 -4.98 -9.61 9.81
CA TYR A 354 -4.06 -9.70 10.92
C TYR A 354 -3.31 -11.03 10.79
N LEU A 355 -2.22 -10.98 10.04
CA LEU A 355 -1.40 -12.15 9.71
C LEU A 355 -0.69 -12.64 10.97
N ALA A 356 -0.82 -13.92 11.27
CA ALA A 356 -0.34 -14.56 12.47
C ALA A 356 0.36 -15.90 12.14
N GLU A 357 0.59 -16.77 13.13
CA GLU A 357 1.31 -18.03 12.96
C GLU A 357 0.66 -18.93 11.89
N GLU A 358 -0.67 -18.95 11.80
CA GLU A 358 -1.40 -19.69 10.77
C GLU A 358 -1.15 -19.17 9.35
N ASP A 359 -0.74 -17.90 9.22
CA ASP A 359 -0.36 -17.26 7.95
C ASP A 359 1.16 -17.30 7.72
N GLY A 360 1.94 -17.98 8.58
CA GLY A 360 3.40 -18.06 8.53
C GLY A 360 4.13 -16.87 9.18
N TRP A 361 3.42 -15.94 9.84
CA TRP A 361 4.03 -14.83 10.55
C TRP A 361 4.39 -15.23 11.99
N GLU A 362 5.69 -15.29 12.32
CA GLU A 362 6.20 -15.68 13.64
C GLU A 362 6.53 -14.48 14.57
N GLY A 363 6.25 -13.25 14.13
CA GLY A 363 6.45 -12.05 14.94
C GLY A 363 5.57 -12.02 16.19
N GLY A 364 6.02 -11.36 17.25
CA GLY A 364 5.37 -11.37 18.57
C GLY A 364 3.96 -10.78 18.64
N LYS A 365 3.48 -10.09 17.59
CA LYS A 365 2.11 -9.59 17.42
C LYS A 365 1.68 -9.81 15.98
N PRO A 366 0.39 -10.05 15.72
CA PRO A 366 -0.11 -10.16 14.36
C PRO A 366 0.27 -8.93 13.51
N LEU A 367 0.83 -9.18 12.33
CA LEU A 367 1.11 -8.15 11.34
C LEU A 367 -0.21 -7.66 10.78
N HIS A 368 -0.50 -6.36 10.91
CA HIS A 368 -1.68 -5.78 10.33
C HIS A 368 -1.43 -5.38 8.89
N GLN A 369 -2.14 -6.03 7.96
CA GLN A 369 -2.21 -5.65 6.57
C GLN A 369 -3.51 -4.92 6.31
N ILE A 370 -3.44 -3.77 5.62
CA ILE A 370 -4.60 -3.02 5.12
C ILE A 370 -4.51 -3.01 3.60
N VAL A 371 -5.54 -3.53 2.96
CA VAL A 371 -5.77 -3.27 1.54
C VAL A 371 -6.52 -1.96 1.43
N CYS A 372 -5.84 -0.94 0.95
CA CYS A 372 -6.39 0.39 0.76
C CYS A 372 -7.12 0.41 -0.59
N GLY A 373 -8.42 0.59 -0.53
CA GLY A 373 -9.25 0.56 -1.72
C GLY A 373 -8.86 1.58 -2.78
N ALA A 374 -9.19 1.27 -4.00
CA ALA A 374 -8.84 2.04 -5.18
C ALA A 374 -9.49 3.44 -5.17
N ALA A 375 -8.68 4.48 -5.39
CA ALA A 375 -9.20 5.84 -5.59
C ALA A 375 -10.04 5.95 -6.87
N CYS A 376 -9.78 5.10 -7.87
CA CYS A 376 -10.60 4.98 -9.07
C CYS A 376 -11.86 4.11 -8.89
N GLY A 377 -12.03 3.46 -7.71
CA GLY A 377 -13.12 2.50 -7.50
C GLY A 377 -13.15 1.38 -8.55
N ALA A 378 -14.27 1.20 -9.25
CA ALA A 378 -14.36 0.29 -10.40
C ALA A 378 -13.85 0.97 -11.68
N TRP A 379 -12.57 1.37 -11.70
CA TRP A 379 -11.87 1.92 -12.88
C TRP A 379 -12.58 3.12 -13.51
N TRP A 380 -12.94 4.13 -12.70
CA TRP A 380 -13.65 5.33 -13.16
C TRP A 380 -14.90 5.01 -13.99
N SER A 381 -15.67 4.00 -13.59
CA SER A 381 -16.85 3.55 -14.30
C SER A 381 -18.08 3.43 -13.38
N GLY A 382 -19.27 3.52 -13.97
CA GLY A 382 -20.54 3.53 -13.28
C GLY A 382 -21.48 4.62 -13.80
N PRO A 383 -22.72 4.71 -13.31
CA PRO A 383 -23.59 5.83 -13.63
C PRO A 383 -22.98 7.13 -13.12
N LYS A 384 -23.11 8.22 -13.89
CA LYS A 384 -22.51 9.52 -13.55
C LYS A 384 -23.38 10.27 -12.52
N ASP A 385 -22.73 10.98 -11.62
CA ASP A 385 -23.36 11.91 -10.69
C ASP A 385 -23.71 13.26 -11.36
N GLU A 386 -24.19 14.23 -10.59
CA GLU A 386 -24.57 15.56 -11.09
C GLU A 386 -23.37 16.37 -11.63
N ARG A 387 -22.13 16.04 -11.22
CA ARG A 387 -20.89 16.65 -11.74
C ARG A 387 -20.44 15.98 -13.06
N GLY A 388 -21.09 14.88 -13.46
CA GLY A 388 -20.68 14.07 -14.60
C GLY A 388 -19.56 13.07 -14.28
N ILE A 389 -19.23 12.87 -13.00
CA ILE A 389 -18.21 11.93 -12.54
C ILE A 389 -18.89 10.57 -12.29
N PRO A 390 -18.30 9.44 -12.72
CA PRO A 390 -18.85 8.12 -12.42
C PRO A 390 -18.96 7.86 -10.92
N LEU A 391 -20.07 7.28 -10.47
CA LEU A 391 -20.19 6.70 -9.13
C LEU A 391 -19.35 5.41 -9.10
N SER A 392 -18.06 5.57 -8.96
CA SER A 392 -17.07 4.51 -9.05
C SER A 392 -16.97 3.71 -7.75
N TYR A 393 -18.04 2.96 -7.41
CA TYR A 393 -17.97 2.05 -6.28
C TYR A 393 -16.94 0.95 -6.55
N GLN A 394 -16.17 0.61 -5.52
CA GLN A 394 -15.27 -0.54 -5.56
C GLN A 394 -16.05 -1.85 -5.73
N THR A 395 -15.36 -2.92 -6.11
CA THR A 395 -15.99 -4.21 -6.41
C THR A 395 -16.64 -4.89 -5.19
N ASP A 396 -16.30 -4.47 -3.97
CA ASP A 396 -16.91 -4.87 -2.69
C ASP A 396 -18.08 -3.97 -2.24
N GLY A 397 -18.43 -2.97 -3.06
CA GLY A 397 -19.51 -2.03 -2.80
C GLY A 397 -19.12 -0.78 -2.00
N THR A 398 -17.89 -0.63 -1.57
CA THR A 398 -17.38 0.60 -0.95
C THR A 398 -17.35 1.73 -1.98
N PRO A 399 -17.73 2.97 -1.68
CA PRO A 399 -17.43 4.10 -2.56
C PRO A 399 -15.93 4.22 -2.85
N ASN A 400 -15.53 4.77 -3.98
CA ASN A 400 -14.14 5.16 -4.21
C ASN A 400 -13.68 6.19 -3.17
N GLY A 401 -12.37 6.28 -2.94
CA GLY A 401 -11.85 7.20 -1.92
C GLY A 401 -10.40 6.90 -1.56
N TYR A 402 -10.04 7.27 -0.34
CA TYR A 402 -8.67 7.16 0.17
C TYR A 402 -8.65 7.02 1.70
N TYR A 403 -7.51 6.63 2.23
CA TYR A 403 -7.27 6.56 3.67
C TYR A 403 -6.59 7.82 4.20
N ILE A 404 -6.92 8.19 5.42
CA ILE A 404 -6.21 9.17 6.23
C ILE A 404 -5.59 8.43 7.41
N PHE A 405 -4.26 8.46 7.50
CA PHE A 405 -3.50 7.90 8.61
C PHE A 405 -2.99 9.01 9.53
N ASP A 406 -3.13 8.80 10.83
CA ASP A 406 -2.50 9.61 11.88
C ASP A 406 -1.50 8.72 12.65
N PHE A 407 -0.20 9.01 12.50
CA PHE A 407 0.88 8.28 13.16
C PHE A 407 1.28 8.97 14.46
N HIS A 408 1.12 8.27 15.59
CA HIS A 408 1.42 8.72 16.93
C HIS A 408 2.64 7.96 17.49
N GLY A 409 3.83 8.47 17.22
CA GLY A 409 5.06 7.75 17.56
C GLY A 409 5.20 6.47 16.74
N ASN A 410 5.16 5.30 17.40
CA ASN A 410 5.19 3.97 16.77
C ASN A 410 3.82 3.28 16.71
N THR A 411 2.75 4.04 16.85
CA THR A 411 1.36 3.58 16.68
C THR A 411 0.67 4.43 15.62
N TYR A 412 -0.50 3.99 15.16
CA TYR A 412 -1.26 4.68 14.13
C TYR A 412 -2.76 4.52 14.36
N GLN A 413 -3.50 5.43 13.76
CA GLN A 413 -4.94 5.33 13.51
C GLN A 413 -5.17 5.55 12.02
N ALA A 414 -6.18 4.87 11.48
CA ALA A 414 -6.58 5.02 10.10
C ALA A 414 -8.09 5.25 10.03
N ARG A 415 -8.54 5.88 8.97
CA ARG A 415 -9.95 5.98 8.61
C ARG A 415 -10.08 6.09 7.10
N TYR A 416 -11.08 5.45 6.57
CA TYR A 416 -11.45 5.61 5.17
C TYR A 416 -12.21 6.92 4.97
N LYS A 417 -12.00 7.57 3.83
CA LYS A 417 -12.75 8.74 3.37
C LYS A 417 -13.29 8.46 1.96
N ALA A 418 -14.59 8.25 1.86
CA ALA A 418 -15.28 8.13 0.58
C ALA A 418 -15.26 9.49 -0.14
N ALA A 419 -14.75 9.53 -1.37
CA ALA A 419 -14.63 10.76 -2.16
C ALA A 419 -16.00 11.44 -2.35
N GLY A 420 -16.03 12.76 -2.22
CA GLY A 420 -17.24 13.57 -2.36
C GLY A 420 -18.29 13.40 -1.25
N GLN A 421 -18.09 12.51 -0.26
CA GLN A 421 -19.05 12.25 0.83
C GLN A 421 -18.61 12.91 2.15
N ASP A 422 -19.58 13.06 3.09
CA ASP A 422 -19.26 13.53 4.43
C ASP A 422 -18.31 12.54 5.13
N PRO A 423 -17.26 12.99 5.82
CA PRO A 423 -16.36 12.11 6.58
C PRO A 423 -17.05 11.24 7.64
N ALA A 424 -18.28 11.60 8.06
CA ALA A 424 -19.07 10.78 8.97
C ALA A 424 -19.81 9.62 8.28
N GLU A 425 -19.89 9.63 6.95
CA GLU A 425 -20.50 8.55 6.17
C GLU A 425 -19.53 7.38 6.04
N GLN A 426 -19.59 6.46 7.02
CA GLN A 426 -18.69 5.32 7.11
C GLN A 426 -19.37 3.98 6.81
N MET A 427 -20.62 4.00 6.41
CA MET A 427 -21.38 2.78 6.15
C MET A 427 -22.53 2.99 5.19
N ARG A 428 -22.98 1.89 4.57
CA ARG A 428 -24.25 1.79 3.85
C ARG A 428 -25.13 0.74 4.48
N ILE A 429 -26.36 1.15 4.86
CA ILE A 429 -27.40 0.26 5.39
C ILE A 429 -28.30 -0.16 4.22
N THR A 430 -28.42 -1.45 3.98
CA THR A 430 -29.21 -2.04 2.89
C THR A 430 -30.33 -2.91 3.46
N LEU A 431 -31.55 -2.69 2.97
CA LEU A 431 -32.72 -3.49 3.23
C LEU A 431 -33.19 -4.18 1.94
N PRO A 432 -33.95 -5.29 2.01
CA PRO A 432 -34.54 -5.92 0.82
C PRO A 432 -35.44 -4.97 0.04
N SER A 433 -36.19 -4.13 0.74
CA SER A 433 -37.05 -3.07 0.19
C SER A 433 -37.22 -1.94 1.21
N ASP A 434 -37.57 -0.73 0.77
CA ASP A 434 -37.99 0.37 1.65
C ASP A 434 -39.43 0.21 2.14
N ILE A 435 -40.23 -0.67 1.51
CA ILE A 435 -41.55 -1.07 1.93
C ILE A 435 -41.55 -2.59 2.05
N LEU A 436 -41.93 -3.09 3.23
CA LEU A 436 -42.00 -4.51 3.57
C LEU A 436 -43.41 -4.86 4.02
N THR A 437 -43.89 -6.04 3.68
CA THR A 437 -45.10 -6.58 4.31
C THR A 437 -44.75 -7.24 5.65
N THR A 438 -45.74 -7.39 6.55
CA THR A 438 -45.53 -8.08 7.81
C THR A 438 -45.01 -9.51 7.62
N GLU A 439 -45.46 -10.24 6.59
CA GLU A 439 -44.97 -11.59 6.28
C GLU A 439 -43.51 -11.59 5.80
N ALA A 440 -43.07 -10.51 5.15
CA ALA A 440 -41.69 -10.40 4.68
C ALA A 440 -40.68 -10.21 5.81
N LEU A 441 -41.13 -9.72 6.99
CA LEU A 441 -40.26 -9.51 8.15
C LEU A 441 -39.63 -10.82 8.67
N ASP A 442 -40.32 -11.95 8.55
CA ASP A 442 -39.83 -13.26 9.00
C ASP A 442 -38.50 -13.68 8.37
N THR A 443 -38.21 -13.16 7.18
CA THR A 443 -36.99 -13.49 6.42
C THR A 443 -36.13 -12.28 6.10
N ALA A 444 -36.61 -11.07 6.41
CA ALA A 444 -35.92 -9.85 6.08
C ALA A 444 -34.67 -9.65 6.96
N GLN A 445 -33.59 -9.27 6.30
CA GLN A 445 -32.33 -8.92 6.96
C GLN A 445 -31.94 -7.48 6.65
N VAL A 446 -31.37 -6.81 7.65
CA VAL A 446 -30.58 -5.60 7.45
C VAL A 446 -29.13 -6.00 7.19
N LEU A 447 -28.57 -5.47 6.11
CA LEU A 447 -27.16 -5.64 5.76
C LEU A 447 -26.46 -4.29 5.85
N VAL A 448 -25.28 -4.28 6.43
CA VAL A 448 -24.48 -3.06 6.58
C VAL A 448 -23.10 -3.28 5.99
N ASN A 449 -22.78 -2.50 4.96
CA ASN A 449 -21.42 -2.40 4.43
C ASN A 449 -20.71 -1.28 5.20
N VAL A 450 -19.77 -1.63 6.07
CA VAL A 450 -18.94 -0.68 6.83
C VAL A 450 -17.64 -0.47 6.07
N TYR A 451 -17.43 0.72 5.51
CA TYR A 451 -16.39 0.98 4.50
C TYR A 451 -14.95 0.68 4.95
N ASP A 452 -14.64 0.91 6.23
CA ASP A 452 -13.37 0.58 6.87
C ASP A 452 -13.52 -0.54 7.91
N GLY A 453 -14.51 -1.42 7.70
CA GLY A 453 -14.79 -2.51 8.59
C GLY A 453 -13.78 -3.66 8.48
N GLY A 454 -13.63 -4.42 9.54
CA GLY A 454 -12.76 -5.58 9.59
C GLY A 454 -13.02 -6.48 10.79
N PRO A 455 -12.23 -7.56 10.97
CA PRO A 455 -12.47 -8.58 12.00
C PRO A 455 -12.50 -8.05 13.44
N ARG A 456 -11.97 -6.84 13.67
CA ARG A 456 -11.91 -6.20 15.00
C ARG A 456 -12.91 -5.06 15.15
N SER A 457 -13.82 -4.88 14.20
CA SER A 457 -14.92 -3.91 14.30
C SER A 457 -16.08 -4.50 15.10
N VAL A 458 -16.74 -3.65 15.88
CA VAL A 458 -17.98 -3.98 16.57
C VAL A 458 -19.12 -3.24 15.88
N VAL A 459 -20.11 -3.98 15.38
CA VAL A 459 -21.26 -3.41 14.69
C VAL A 459 -22.53 -3.85 15.38
N GLU A 460 -23.36 -2.86 15.73
CA GLU A 460 -24.61 -3.04 16.44
C GLU A 460 -25.72 -2.29 15.72
N TYR A 461 -26.92 -2.80 15.80
CA TYR A 461 -28.11 -2.13 15.28
C TYR A 461 -29.24 -2.05 16.29
N ARG A 462 -30.17 -1.18 16.05
CA ARG A 462 -31.47 -1.13 16.73
C ARG A 462 -32.55 -0.68 15.77
N THR A 463 -33.79 -1.13 16.04
CA THR A 463 -34.99 -0.61 15.39
C THR A 463 -35.68 0.36 16.36
N ASP A 464 -35.96 1.56 15.87
CA ASP A 464 -36.59 2.65 16.63
C ASP A 464 -35.84 2.97 17.95
N ASN A 465 -36.52 2.85 19.09
CA ASN A 465 -35.96 3.11 20.42
C ASN A 465 -35.56 1.84 21.17
N GLN A 466 -35.49 0.68 20.49
CA GLN A 466 -35.06 -0.56 21.11
C GLN A 466 -33.57 -0.49 21.53
N PRO A 467 -33.12 -1.34 22.47
CA PRO A 467 -31.67 -1.47 22.76
C PRO A 467 -30.90 -1.91 21.54
N PHE A 468 -29.62 -1.49 21.47
CA PHE A 468 -28.70 -1.99 20.46
C PHE A 468 -28.47 -3.49 20.61
N GLN A 469 -28.45 -4.19 19.49
CA GLN A 469 -28.17 -5.62 19.36
C GLN A 469 -26.95 -5.81 18.46
N PRO A 470 -26.08 -6.80 18.71
CA PRO A 470 -24.95 -7.09 17.83
C PRO A 470 -25.43 -7.58 16.46
N MET A 471 -24.61 -7.32 15.43
CA MET A 471 -24.76 -7.86 14.08
C MET A 471 -23.71 -8.92 13.81
N ASP A 472 -24.06 -9.92 13.01
CA ASP A 472 -23.15 -10.98 12.60
C ASP A 472 -22.26 -10.53 11.43
N TRP A 473 -20.95 -10.74 11.55
CA TRP A 473 -20.01 -10.50 10.47
C TRP A 473 -20.15 -11.59 9.40
N VAL A 474 -20.34 -11.19 8.15
CA VAL A 474 -20.55 -12.10 7.02
C VAL A 474 -19.70 -11.70 5.81
N VAL A 475 -19.28 -12.69 5.02
CA VAL A 475 -18.56 -12.46 3.76
C VAL A 475 -19.53 -12.75 2.62
N LEU A 476 -19.93 -11.70 1.90
CA LEU A 476 -20.82 -11.82 0.74
C LEU A 476 -20.65 -10.66 -0.24
N LYS A 477 -21.14 -10.83 -1.46
CA LYS A 477 -21.17 -9.75 -2.45
C LYS A 477 -22.19 -8.69 -2.03
N ASP A 478 -21.77 -7.41 -2.02
CA ASP A 478 -22.65 -6.31 -1.63
C ASP A 478 -23.92 -6.28 -2.51
N PRO A 479 -25.12 -6.38 -1.92
CA PRO A 479 -26.37 -6.39 -2.72
C PRO A 479 -26.65 -5.05 -3.40
N PHE A 480 -26.18 -3.93 -2.85
CA PHE A 480 -26.33 -2.63 -3.46
C PHE A 480 -25.51 -2.56 -4.75
N PHE A 481 -24.20 -2.88 -4.68
CA PHE A 481 -23.33 -2.86 -5.84
C PHE A 481 -23.79 -3.87 -6.90
N THR A 482 -24.22 -5.06 -6.47
CA THR A 482 -24.79 -6.09 -7.38
C THR A 482 -26.01 -5.57 -8.12
N ARG A 483 -26.93 -4.85 -7.44
CA ARG A 483 -28.10 -4.24 -8.08
C ARG A 483 -27.71 -3.08 -9.01
N LEU A 484 -26.78 -2.23 -8.57
CA LEU A 484 -26.28 -1.08 -9.35
C LEU A 484 -25.69 -1.55 -10.70
N LEU A 485 -24.81 -2.55 -10.66
CA LEU A 485 -24.20 -3.13 -11.85
C LEU A 485 -25.27 -3.73 -12.80
N LYS A 486 -26.24 -4.43 -12.25
CA LYS A 486 -27.35 -5.00 -13.03
C LYS A 486 -28.25 -3.93 -13.66
N GLN A 487 -28.45 -2.81 -12.96
CA GLN A 487 -29.28 -1.69 -13.44
C GLN A 487 -28.59 -0.87 -14.53
N TYR A 488 -27.26 -0.73 -14.46
CA TYR A 488 -26.46 0.11 -15.37
C TYR A 488 -25.29 -0.64 -16.01
N PRO A 489 -25.51 -1.79 -16.64
CA PRO A 489 -24.43 -2.68 -17.11
C PRO A 489 -23.51 -2.04 -18.15
N VAL A 490 -24.01 -1.09 -18.95
CA VAL A 490 -23.24 -0.40 -19.99
C VAL A 490 -22.40 0.77 -19.47
N SER A 491 -22.62 1.18 -18.22
CA SER A 491 -21.87 2.27 -17.58
C SER A 491 -20.59 1.78 -16.90
N PHE A 492 -20.44 0.49 -16.72
CA PHE A 492 -19.26 -0.13 -16.12
C PHE A 492 -18.33 -0.71 -17.17
N LYS A 493 -17.03 -0.76 -16.85
CA LYS A 493 -16.04 -1.50 -17.65
C LYS A 493 -16.46 -2.98 -17.75
N GLY A 494 -16.23 -3.61 -18.90
CA GLY A 494 -16.72 -4.96 -19.18
C GLY A 494 -16.18 -6.07 -18.25
N TRP A 495 -15.08 -5.81 -17.56
CA TRP A 495 -14.48 -6.73 -16.57
C TRP A 495 -14.95 -6.48 -15.13
N THR A 496 -15.75 -5.43 -14.88
CA THR A 496 -16.26 -5.12 -13.55
C THR A 496 -17.24 -6.19 -13.08
N SER A 497 -16.98 -6.77 -11.93
CA SER A 497 -17.86 -7.74 -11.28
C SER A 497 -17.87 -7.59 -9.77
N PRO A 498 -19.00 -7.81 -9.06
CA PRO A 498 -19.04 -7.75 -7.61
C PRO A 498 -18.17 -8.86 -7.02
N ARG A 499 -17.31 -8.50 -6.07
CA ARG A 499 -16.49 -9.43 -5.27
C ARG A 499 -17.05 -9.58 -3.85
N PRO A 500 -16.79 -10.71 -3.17
CA PRO A 500 -17.11 -10.83 -1.76
C PRO A 500 -16.44 -9.74 -0.95
N SER A 501 -17.23 -9.06 -0.12
CA SER A 501 -16.76 -8.04 0.82
C SER A 501 -16.48 -8.67 2.16
N SER A 502 -15.35 -8.33 2.77
CA SER A 502 -14.94 -8.76 4.11
C SER A 502 -15.39 -7.80 5.21
N HIS A 503 -16.28 -6.86 4.91
CA HIS A 503 -16.71 -5.82 5.84
C HIS A 503 -18.24 -5.58 5.76
N ILE A 504 -19.01 -6.68 5.64
CA ILE A 504 -20.47 -6.66 5.74
C ILE A 504 -20.91 -7.34 7.03
N TRP A 505 -21.92 -6.74 7.65
CA TRP A 505 -22.61 -7.28 8.80
C TRP A 505 -24.09 -7.48 8.48
N ALA A 506 -24.69 -8.51 9.07
CA ALA A 506 -26.08 -8.90 8.86
C ALA A 506 -26.80 -9.05 10.21
N ALA A 507 -28.07 -8.70 10.22
CA ALA A 507 -28.97 -9.02 11.33
C ALA A 507 -30.41 -9.21 10.82
N PRO A 508 -31.25 -10.06 11.45
CA PRO A 508 -32.65 -10.15 11.13
C PRO A 508 -33.39 -8.86 11.53
N LEU A 509 -34.40 -8.46 10.75
CA LEU A 509 -35.35 -7.48 11.25
C LEU A 509 -36.27 -8.11 12.31
N PRO A 510 -36.75 -7.34 13.34
CA PRO A 510 -37.73 -7.86 14.26
C PRO A 510 -39.02 -8.26 13.53
N ALA A 511 -39.47 -9.50 13.75
CA ALA A 511 -40.65 -10.05 13.08
C ALA A 511 -41.96 -9.46 13.58
N ASP A 512 -41.95 -8.81 14.76
CA ASP A 512 -43.11 -8.26 15.46
C ASP A 512 -43.32 -6.75 15.25
N LEU A 513 -42.66 -6.17 14.22
CA LEU A 513 -42.87 -4.77 13.88
C LEU A 513 -44.33 -4.54 13.42
N SER A 514 -44.98 -3.55 14.00
CA SER A 514 -46.33 -3.14 13.62
C SER A 514 -46.33 -2.42 12.27
N PRO A 515 -47.43 -2.43 11.50
CA PRO A 515 -47.53 -1.54 10.35
C PRO A 515 -47.22 -0.08 10.70
N GLY A 516 -46.44 0.57 9.90
CA GLY A 516 -46.01 1.96 10.11
C GLY A 516 -44.55 2.23 9.65
N VAL A 517 -44.08 3.44 9.95
CA VAL A 517 -42.74 3.89 9.61
C VAL A 517 -41.78 3.58 10.74
N HIS A 518 -40.66 2.92 10.40
CA HIS A 518 -39.63 2.50 11.32
C HIS A 518 -38.26 3.04 10.91
N ARG A 519 -37.35 3.09 11.87
CA ARG A 519 -35.95 3.53 11.65
C ARG A 519 -34.97 2.49 12.17
N ILE A 520 -34.09 2.04 11.28
CA ILE A 520 -32.89 1.33 11.68
C ILE A 520 -31.80 2.38 12.02
N THR A 521 -31.15 2.19 13.17
CA THR A 521 -29.91 2.88 13.53
C THR A 521 -28.82 1.83 13.67
N VAL A 522 -27.71 2.02 12.96
CA VAL A 522 -26.52 1.17 13.08
C VAL A 522 -25.41 2.00 13.71
N ARG A 523 -24.69 1.39 14.64
CA ARG A 523 -23.49 1.94 15.24
C ARG A 523 -22.32 1.01 14.97
N THR A 524 -21.23 1.54 14.43
CA THR A 524 -19.98 0.83 14.26
C THR A 524 -18.89 1.44 15.13
N THR A 525 -18.05 0.60 15.72
CA THR A 525 -16.84 1.00 16.43
C THR A 525 -15.65 0.25 15.81
N ASP A 526 -14.66 0.99 15.33
CA ASP A 526 -13.46 0.42 14.73
C ASP A 526 -12.46 -0.10 15.79
N ARG A 527 -11.35 -0.66 15.30
CA ARG A 527 -10.26 -1.15 16.16
C ARG A 527 -9.55 -0.06 16.97
N TYR A 528 -9.72 1.20 16.59
CA TYR A 528 -9.11 2.36 17.27
C TYR A 528 -10.04 3.01 18.29
N GLY A 529 -11.30 2.51 18.39
CA GLY A 529 -12.35 3.07 19.26
C GLY A 529 -13.08 4.26 18.66
N GLN A 530 -12.90 4.55 17.36
CA GLN A 530 -13.68 5.55 16.65
C GLN A 530 -15.09 4.99 16.39
N THR A 531 -16.11 5.80 16.58
CA THR A 531 -17.51 5.36 16.49
C THR A 531 -18.30 6.24 15.54
N TRP A 532 -19.11 5.61 14.69
CA TRP A 532 -20.03 6.27 13.76
C TRP A 532 -21.43 5.67 13.85
N GLU A 533 -22.45 6.49 13.58
CA GLU A 533 -23.83 6.04 13.47
C GLU A 533 -24.40 6.38 12.09
N GLY A 534 -25.15 5.40 11.52
CA GLY A 534 -25.92 5.55 10.29
C GLY A 534 -27.39 5.22 10.52
N HIS A 535 -28.26 5.73 9.66
CA HIS A 535 -29.71 5.55 9.79
C HIS A 535 -30.34 5.16 8.45
N ARG A 536 -31.39 4.32 8.50
CA ARG A 536 -32.28 4.05 7.39
C ARG A 536 -33.73 4.03 7.85
N VAL A 537 -34.60 4.68 7.07
CA VAL A 537 -36.05 4.66 7.31
C VAL A 537 -36.71 3.67 6.35
N PHE A 538 -37.69 2.92 6.81
CA PHE A 538 -38.50 1.98 6.02
C PHE A 538 -39.93 1.91 6.54
N GLU A 539 -40.81 1.32 5.78
CA GLU A 539 -42.24 1.18 6.14
C GLU A 539 -42.65 -0.28 6.15
N VAL A 540 -43.44 -0.67 7.13
CA VAL A 540 -44.11 -1.97 7.21
C VAL A 540 -45.58 -1.78 6.90
N GLN A 541 -46.14 -2.60 5.98
CA GLN A 541 -47.55 -2.59 5.56
C GLN A 541 -48.23 -3.91 5.85
#